data_fbd61cf1a8d8c673fb3f177596846f64
#
_entry.id   fbd61cf1a8d8c673fb3f177596846f64
#
_cell.length_a   1.000
_cell.length_b   1.000
_cell.length_c   1.000
_cell.angle_alpha   90.00
_cell.angle_beta   90.00
_cell.angle_gamma   90.00
#
_symmetry.space_group_name_H-M   'P 1'
#
loop_
_entity.id
_entity.type
_entity.pdbx_description
1 polymer ?
#
loop_
_entity_poly.entity_id
_entity_poly.type
_entity_poly.pdbx_seq_one_letter_code
_entity_poly.pdbx_strand_id
1 'polypeptide(L)'
;MKKQLLAVLLCGALLTGCGTAAVPQQTGSGASGSAPEQPVVQRVDLDDFSFGGCASLSLAGNLAAAKAGDTSYEAAHDKAAFAGNSEEAWQRLLDGELDVVLAYAPSAEMQKKLEEQGISLVEVGTDALVFLAGSSPEEDTSLDWTKQDILTAYQKDNTSGWTGYAAAAGSDSRRIFAAVFGSDAPGVTMQSGEDTLTAACPHTTGTVCYTTWLSLLRNGKPNDTSIIAVDGMLPGDTAEEGKSYPLTVSYYLAVRPGLEQNDPAMLFYRWLGSDAGRTWLAEAVLPPAAEETGESDDMSQAS
;
A
#
# COMPACT_ATOMS: atom_id res chain seq x y z
N MET A 1 -8.61 -39.23 29.12
CA MET A 1 -10.00 -39.68 29.15
C MET A 1 -10.86 -38.76 28.31
N LYS A 2 -11.61 -39.41 27.40
CA LYS A 2 -12.78 -38.97 26.64
C LYS A 2 -12.70 -37.77 25.70
N LYS A 3 -12.62 -38.15 24.42
CA LYS A 3 -13.01 -37.45 23.20
C LYS A 3 -14.52 -37.12 23.23
N GLN A 4 -14.91 -35.97 22.69
CA GLN A 4 -16.25 -35.85 22.09
C GLN A 4 -16.12 -35.08 20.76
N LEU A 5 -16.37 -35.84 19.69
CA LEU A 5 -16.71 -35.35 18.36
C LEU A 5 -18.16 -34.83 18.40
N LEU A 6 -18.44 -33.73 17.73
CA LEU A 6 -19.80 -33.39 17.33
C LEU A 6 -19.81 -33.11 15.83
N ALA A 7 -20.42 -34.07 15.10
CA ALA A 7 -20.77 -33.96 13.71
C ALA A 7 -22.13 -33.27 13.59
N VAL A 8 -22.31 -32.32 12.67
CA VAL A 8 -23.63 -31.79 12.31
C VAL A 8 -23.88 -32.02 10.83
N LEU A 9 -24.99 -32.68 10.57
CA LEU A 9 -25.53 -33.19 9.34
C LEU A 9 -25.90 -32.09 8.33
N LEU A 10 -25.63 -32.40 7.06
CA LEU A 10 -26.29 -31.85 5.88
C LEU A 10 -27.76 -32.30 5.80
N CYS A 11 -28.67 -31.38 5.50
CA CYS A 11 -30.00 -31.70 4.96
C CYS A 11 -30.18 -31.00 3.61
N GLY A 12 -30.16 -31.78 2.55
CA GLY A 12 -30.58 -31.40 1.22
C GLY A 12 -32.11 -31.43 1.10
N ALA A 13 -32.65 -30.53 0.31
CA ALA A 13 -34.00 -30.66 -0.23
C ALA A 13 -34.00 -30.35 -1.73
N LEU A 14 -34.16 -31.41 -2.51
CA LEU A 14 -34.50 -31.40 -3.93
C LEU A 14 -36.03 -31.17 -4.07
N LEU A 15 -36.42 -30.20 -4.87
CA LEU A 15 -37.79 -30.10 -5.39
C LEU A 15 -37.72 -30.03 -6.91
N THR A 16 -38.05 -31.18 -7.51
CA THR A 16 -38.40 -31.34 -8.92
C THR A 16 -39.82 -30.87 -9.13
N GLY A 17 -40.05 -30.04 -10.14
CA GLY A 17 -41.36 -29.64 -10.62
C GLY A 17 -41.35 -29.53 -12.15
N CYS A 18 -41.77 -30.57 -12.85
CA CYS A 18 -42.12 -30.52 -14.26
C CYS A 18 -43.46 -29.83 -14.47
N GLY A 19 -43.51 -28.89 -15.40
CA GLY A 19 -44.73 -28.29 -15.91
C GLY A 19 -44.53 -27.81 -17.35
N THR A 20 -45.04 -28.62 -18.30
CA THR A 20 -45.12 -28.30 -19.72
C THR A 20 -46.29 -27.40 -20.01
N ALA A 21 -46.05 -26.22 -20.65
CA ALA A 21 -47.07 -25.57 -21.50
C ALA A 21 -46.41 -24.57 -22.48
N ALA A 22 -46.68 -24.86 -23.77
CA ALA A 22 -46.85 -24.03 -24.96
C ALA A 22 -46.04 -22.73 -25.16
N VAL A 23 -45.29 -22.72 -26.25
CA VAL A 23 -44.64 -21.60 -26.97
C VAL A 23 -45.68 -20.63 -27.55
N PRO A 24 -45.39 -19.31 -27.53
CA PRO A 24 -45.39 -18.56 -28.78
C PRO A 24 -44.02 -17.93 -29.06
N GLN A 25 -43.58 -18.08 -30.30
CA GLN A 25 -42.48 -17.37 -30.92
C GLN A 25 -42.67 -15.88 -30.82
N GLN A 26 -41.68 -15.18 -30.27
CA GLN A 26 -41.44 -13.75 -30.53
C GLN A 26 -40.00 -13.54 -30.91
N THR A 27 -39.85 -12.96 -32.04
CA THR A 27 -38.68 -12.54 -32.78
C THR A 27 -37.79 -11.57 -31.97
N GLY A 28 -36.52 -11.86 -32.02
CA GLY A 28 -35.37 -11.01 -31.99
C GLY A 28 -35.34 -9.73 -31.16
N SER A 29 -34.43 -9.72 -30.18
CA SER A 29 -33.56 -8.56 -29.93
C SER A 29 -32.33 -9.05 -29.19
N GLY A 30 -31.17 -8.76 -29.73
CA GLY A 30 -29.90 -9.14 -29.19
C GLY A 30 -29.74 -8.60 -27.77
N ALA A 31 -29.53 -9.48 -26.81
CA ALA A 31 -29.00 -9.12 -25.51
C ALA A 31 -27.54 -8.72 -25.72
N SER A 32 -27.31 -7.44 -25.90
CA SER A 32 -26.01 -6.82 -25.63
C SER A 32 -25.70 -7.11 -24.16
N GLY A 33 -24.78 -8.01 -23.91
CA GLY A 33 -24.20 -8.18 -22.59
C GLY A 33 -23.56 -6.85 -22.21
N SER A 34 -24.22 -6.10 -21.34
CA SER A 34 -23.62 -4.94 -20.71
C SER A 34 -22.43 -5.46 -19.90
N ALA A 35 -21.23 -5.06 -20.29
CA ALA A 35 -20.08 -5.18 -19.43
C ALA A 35 -20.47 -4.55 -18.07
N PRO A 36 -19.97 -5.09 -16.92
CA PRO A 36 -20.26 -4.49 -15.64
C PRO A 36 -19.86 -3.01 -15.72
N GLU A 37 -20.82 -2.12 -15.47
CA GLU A 37 -20.59 -0.70 -15.40
C GLU A 37 -19.53 -0.49 -14.32
N GLN A 38 -18.32 -0.09 -14.72
CA GLN A 38 -17.32 0.36 -13.76
C GLN A 38 -17.94 1.54 -13.02
N PRO A 39 -17.90 1.57 -11.67
CA PRO A 39 -18.46 2.68 -10.93
C PRO A 39 -17.78 3.96 -11.40
N VAL A 40 -18.55 4.83 -12.01
CA VAL A 40 -18.07 6.12 -12.49
C VAL A 40 -17.64 6.89 -11.26
N VAL A 41 -16.35 7.23 -11.19
CA VAL A 41 -15.83 8.13 -10.17
C VAL A 41 -16.63 9.44 -10.29
N GLN A 42 -17.41 9.77 -9.28
CA GLN A 42 -18.05 11.07 -9.23
C GLN A 42 -16.96 12.11 -9.00
N ARG A 43 -16.75 13.00 -9.98
CA ARG A 43 -15.75 14.06 -9.86
C ARG A 43 -16.02 14.91 -8.61
N VAL A 44 -14.99 15.16 -7.83
CA VAL A 44 -15.01 16.03 -6.66
C VAL A 44 -14.13 17.26 -6.90
N ASP A 45 -14.51 18.40 -6.36
CA ASP A 45 -13.63 19.56 -6.34
C ASP A 45 -12.70 19.44 -5.13
N LEU A 46 -11.38 19.40 -5.38
CA LEU A 46 -10.37 19.26 -4.33
C LEU A 46 -10.20 20.52 -3.48
N ASP A 47 -10.82 21.65 -3.88
CA ASP A 47 -10.83 22.88 -3.08
C ASP A 47 -11.97 22.89 -2.04
N ASP A 48 -12.94 21.98 -2.17
CA ASP A 48 -14.11 21.93 -1.29
C ASP A 48 -13.92 21.09 -0.02
N PHE A 49 -12.78 20.38 0.11
CA PHE A 49 -12.46 19.60 1.32
C PHE A 49 -10.95 19.48 1.53
N SER A 50 -10.55 19.19 2.77
CA SER A 50 -9.15 18.99 3.13
C SER A 50 -8.81 17.49 3.16
N PHE A 51 -7.86 17.08 2.32
CA PHE A 51 -7.35 15.72 2.24
C PHE A 51 -5.86 15.69 2.52
N GLY A 52 -5.42 14.67 3.25
CA GLY A 52 -4.01 14.50 3.57
C GLY A 52 -3.71 13.18 4.25
N GLY A 53 -2.52 13.11 4.84
CA GLY A 53 -2.09 11.89 5.51
C GLY A 53 -0.61 11.92 5.89
N CYS A 54 -0.03 10.75 6.17
CA CYS A 54 1.39 10.63 6.41
C CYS A 54 2.22 10.77 5.13
N ALA A 55 3.42 11.28 5.26
CA ALA A 55 4.32 11.56 4.14
C ALA A 55 4.62 10.31 3.29
N SER A 56 4.75 9.15 3.91
CA SER A 56 5.05 7.88 3.23
C SER A 56 3.97 7.44 2.23
N LEU A 57 2.71 7.83 2.45
CA LEU A 57 1.58 7.49 1.58
C LEU A 57 1.22 8.59 0.56
N SER A 58 2.03 9.65 0.45
CA SER A 58 1.71 10.78 -0.45
C SER A 58 1.59 10.38 -1.92
N LEU A 59 2.36 9.37 -2.39
CA LEU A 59 2.21 8.85 -3.76
C LEU A 59 0.78 8.32 -3.99
N ALA A 60 0.34 7.40 -3.14
CA ALA A 60 -0.99 6.80 -3.23
C ALA A 60 -2.11 7.84 -3.08
N GLY A 61 -1.96 8.73 -2.10
CA GLY A 61 -2.94 9.78 -1.83
C GLY A 61 -3.07 10.79 -2.97
N ASN A 62 -1.95 11.27 -3.52
CA ASN A 62 -1.97 12.23 -4.63
C ASN A 62 -2.52 11.60 -5.92
N LEU A 63 -2.22 10.33 -6.20
CA LEU A 63 -2.82 9.59 -7.31
C LEU A 63 -4.35 9.50 -7.13
N ALA A 64 -4.81 9.13 -5.92
CA ALA A 64 -6.25 9.06 -5.63
C ALA A 64 -6.94 10.41 -5.77
N ALA A 65 -6.34 11.49 -5.26
CA ALA A 65 -6.86 12.86 -5.40
C ALA A 65 -6.90 13.30 -6.87
N ALA A 66 -5.83 13.03 -7.64
CA ALA A 66 -5.78 13.36 -9.07
C ALA A 66 -6.90 12.65 -9.84
N LYS A 67 -7.15 11.37 -9.54
CA LYS A 67 -8.22 10.60 -10.16
C LYS A 67 -9.61 11.14 -9.82
N ALA A 68 -9.87 11.42 -8.55
CA ALA A 68 -11.16 11.90 -8.09
C ALA A 68 -11.44 13.33 -8.55
N GLY A 69 -10.41 14.19 -8.60
CA GLY A 69 -10.51 15.58 -9.05
C GLY A 69 -10.48 15.75 -10.57
N ASP A 70 -10.21 14.66 -11.33
CA ASP A 70 -9.98 14.72 -12.78
C ASP A 70 -8.90 15.78 -13.12
N THR A 71 -7.76 15.69 -12.45
CA THR A 71 -6.67 16.68 -12.54
C THR A 71 -5.29 15.98 -12.64
N SER A 72 -4.22 16.75 -12.83
CA SER A 72 -2.86 16.18 -12.85
C SER A 72 -2.38 15.79 -11.44
N TYR A 73 -1.36 14.92 -11.40
CA TYR A 73 -0.71 14.53 -10.14
C TYR A 73 -0.14 15.76 -9.39
N GLU A 74 0.50 16.68 -10.11
CA GLU A 74 1.11 17.89 -9.55
C GLU A 74 0.04 18.80 -8.94
N ALA A 75 -1.08 18.99 -9.63
CA ALA A 75 -2.19 19.82 -9.12
C ALA A 75 -2.83 19.17 -7.88
N ALA A 76 -2.96 17.86 -7.85
CA ALA A 76 -3.43 17.13 -6.68
C ALA A 76 -2.43 17.20 -5.51
N HIS A 77 -1.13 17.12 -5.79
CA HIS A 77 -0.07 17.25 -4.80
C HIS A 77 -0.07 18.62 -4.12
N ASP A 78 -0.32 19.69 -4.88
CA ASP A 78 -0.39 21.07 -4.34
C ASP A 78 -1.61 21.29 -3.42
N LYS A 79 -2.65 20.45 -3.54
CA LYS A 79 -3.89 20.51 -2.77
C LYS A 79 -3.89 19.60 -1.54
N ALA A 80 -3.25 18.44 -1.65
CA ALA A 80 -3.25 17.43 -0.60
C ALA A 80 -2.16 17.70 0.44
N ALA A 81 -2.48 17.50 1.72
CA ALA A 81 -1.61 17.84 2.84
C ALA A 81 -0.95 16.59 3.46
N PHE A 82 -0.02 15.96 2.71
CA PHE A 82 0.75 14.82 3.18
C PHE A 82 2.05 15.27 3.85
N ALA A 83 2.11 15.12 5.17
CA ALA A 83 3.28 15.49 5.98
C ALA A 83 3.35 14.69 7.27
N GLY A 84 4.55 14.58 7.86
CA GLY A 84 4.76 13.89 9.13
C GLY A 84 4.48 12.39 9.07
N ASN A 85 4.15 11.83 10.23
CA ASN A 85 3.84 10.41 10.41
C ASN A 85 2.32 10.15 10.53
N SER A 86 1.94 8.88 10.62
CA SER A 86 0.53 8.48 10.72
C SER A 86 -0.16 8.97 12.00
N GLU A 87 0.54 9.01 13.14
CA GLU A 87 -0.06 9.51 14.39
C GLU A 87 -0.41 11.00 14.28
N GLU A 88 0.46 11.79 13.65
CA GLU A 88 0.20 13.20 13.38
C GLU A 88 -0.97 13.37 12.40
N ALA A 89 -1.05 12.53 11.36
CA ALA A 89 -2.16 12.56 10.41
C ALA A 89 -3.50 12.25 11.10
N TRP A 90 -3.55 11.24 11.95
CA TRP A 90 -4.76 10.91 12.73
C TRP A 90 -5.14 12.02 13.71
N GLN A 91 -4.15 12.67 14.34
CA GLN A 91 -4.42 13.80 15.23
C GLN A 91 -5.03 14.97 14.46
N ARG A 92 -4.54 15.28 13.25
CA ARG A 92 -5.10 16.33 12.38
C ARG A 92 -6.55 16.07 11.98
N LEU A 93 -6.93 14.78 11.80
CA LEU A 93 -8.33 14.40 11.57
C LEU A 93 -9.19 14.68 12.80
N LEU A 94 -8.70 14.32 14.01
CA LEU A 94 -9.40 14.60 15.28
C LEU A 94 -9.55 16.08 15.55
N ASP A 95 -8.57 16.88 15.19
CA ASP A 95 -8.57 18.33 15.38
C ASP A 95 -9.42 19.07 14.32
N GLY A 96 -9.92 18.32 13.31
CA GLY A 96 -10.72 18.88 12.23
C GLY A 96 -9.93 19.68 11.19
N GLU A 97 -8.61 19.56 11.18
CA GLU A 97 -7.74 20.17 10.18
C GLU A 97 -7.83 19.44 8.82
N LEU A 98 -8.14 18.15 8.86
CA LEU A 98 -8.37 17.33 7.68
C LEU A 98 -9.76 16.72 7.73
N ASP A 99 -10.43 16.71 6.58
CA ASP A 99 -11.73 16.06 6.40
C ASP A 99 -11.56 14.57 6.12
N VAL A 100 -10.51 14.20 5.36
CA VAL A 100 -10.18 12.83 5.00
C VAL A 100 -8.69 12.58 5.24
N VAL A 101 -8.35 11.44 5.83
CA VAL A 101 -6.97 11.03 6.11
C VAL A 101 -6.68 9.66 5.51
N LEU A 102 -5.48 9.54 4.89
CA LEU A 102 -4.86 8.30 4.46
C LEU A 102 -3.58 8.07 5.26
N ALA A 103 -3.54 7.01 6.10
CA ALA A 103 -2.39 6.73 6.95
C ALA A 103 -2.30 5.24 7.31
N TYR A 104 -1.16 4.80 7.87
CA TYR A 104 -1.03 3.45 8.44
C TYR A 104 -1.84 3.32 9.73
N ALA A 105 -1.99 2.08 10.21
CA ALA A 105 -2.73 1.80 11.44
C ALA A 105 -2.27 2.70 12.59
N PRO A 106 -3.20 3.33 13.33
CA PRO A 106 -2.88 4.13 14.50
C PRO A 106 -2.35 3.27 15.65
N SER A 107 -1.70 3.90 16.63
CA SER A 107 -1.44 3.25 17.92
C SER A 107 -2.73 2.89 18.62
N ALA A 108 -2.67 1.96 19.60
CA ALA A 108 -3.85 1.57 20.37
C ALA A 108 -4.50 2.77 21.11
N GLU A 109 -3.69 3.76 21.53
CA GLU A 109 -4.20 4.98 22.16
C GLU A 109 -4.95 5.86 21.16
N MET A 110 -4.36 6.06 19.98
CA MET A 110 -4.96 6.85 18.91
C MET A 110 -6.22 6.16 18.35
N GLN A 111 -6.19 4.84 18.19
CA GLN A 111 -7.35 4.05 17.78
C GLN A 111 -8.54 4.30 18.70
N LYS A 112 -8.32 4.27 20.01
CA LYS A 112 -9.36 4.54 21.02
C LYS A 112 -9.92 5.96 20.87
N LYS A 113 -9.08 6.98 20.66
CA LYS A 113 -9.54 8.36 20.44
C LYS A 113 -10.42 8.49 19.19
N LEU A 114 -10.04 7.81 18.10
CA LEU A 114 -10.82 7.79 16.86
C LEU A 114 -12.19 7.12 17.09
N GLU A 115 -12.23 5.98 17.78
CA GLU A 115 -13.47 5.27 18.11
C GLU A 115 -14.39 6.10 19.02
N GLU A 116 -13.86 6.80 20.01
CA GLU A 116 -14.62 7.71 20.88
C GLU A 116 -15.27 8.87 20.12
N GLN A 117 -14.70 9.27 18.97
CA GLN A 117 -15.26 10.27 18.06
C GLN A 117 -16.16 9.64 16.97
N GLY A 118 -16.36 8.33 16.99
CA GLY A 118 -17.17 7.61 15.99
C GLY A 118 -16.49 7.50 14.61
N ILE A 119 -15.17 7.67 14.54
CA ILE A 119 -14.39 7.54 13.31
C ILE A 119 -14.03 6.07 13.10
N SER A 120 -14.39 5.56 11.91
CA SER A 120 -14.07 4.21 11.48
C SER A 120 -12.97 4.21 10.44
N LEU A 121 -12.06 3.24 10.53
CA LEU A 121 -10.98 3.03 9.57
C LEU A 121 -11.43 2.04 8.49
N VAL A 122 -11.18 2.38 7.23
CA VAL A 122 -11.40 1.49 6.08
C VAL A 122 -10.05 1.16 5.47
N GLU A 123 -9.69 -0.11 5.42
CA GLU A 123 -8.49 -0.56 4.72
C GLU A 123 -8.67 -0.32 3.22
N VAL A 124 -7.73 0.39 2.61
CA VAL A 124 -7.79 0.76 1.19
C VAL A 124 -6.62 0.26 0.37
N GLY A 125 -5.60 -0.28 0.99
CA GLY A 125 -4.47 -0.88 0.29
C GLY A 125 -3.40 -1.42 1.22
N THR A 126 -2.36 -1.95 0.62
CA THR A 126 -1.17 -2.46 1.30
C THR A 126 0.09 -1.80 0.76
N ASP A 127 1.04 -1.57 1.64
CA ASP A 127 2.39 -1.14 1.34
C ASP A 127 3.36 -2.24 1.79
N ALA A 128 4.64 -2.09 1.56
CA ALA A 128 5.66 -3.03 1.98
C ALA A 128 6.81 -2.33 2.70
N LEU A 129 7.35 -2.97 3.73
CA LEU A 129 8.63 -2.59 4.32
C LEU A 129 9.75 -3.15 3.45
N VAL A 130 10.58 -2.29 2.89
CA VAL A 130 11.65 -2.66 1.96
C VAL A 130 13.02 -2.35 2.54
N PHE A 131 13.99 -3.19 2.23
CA PHE A 131 15.36 -3.08 2.69
C PHE A 131 16.30 -2.76 1.54
N LEU A 132 17.21 -1.83 1.79
CA LEU A 132 18.22 -1.36 0.85
C LEU A 132 19.60 -1.65 1.42
N ALA A 133 20.37 -2.46 0.71
CA ALA A 133 21.78 -2.68 0.99
C ALA A 133 22.65 -1.66 0.26
N GLY A 134 23.63 -1.10 0.92
CA GLY A 134 24.71 -0.36 0.24
C GLY A 134 25.48 -1.34 -0.64
N SER A 135 25.59 -1.01 -1.93
CA SER A 135 26.29 -1.83 -2.93
C SER A 135 27.40 -1.03 -3.59
N SER A 136 28.46 -1.73 -4.02
CA SER A 136 29.41 -1.15 -4.97
C SER A 136 28.78 -1.19 -6.37
N PRO A 137 29.00 -0.19 -7.23
CA PRO A 137 28.50 -0.20 -8.61
C PRO A 137 28.97 -1.42 -9.44
N GLU A 138 30.02 -2.10 -8.99
CA GLU A 138 30.61 -3.28 -9.65
C GLU A 138 30.00 -4.62 -9.16
N GLU A 139 29.21 -4.59 -8.10
CA GLU A 139 28.58 -5.78 -7.49
C GLU A 139 27.06 -5.72 -7.71
N ASP A 140 26.59 -6.22 -8.84
CA ASP A 140 25.19 -6.54 -9.06
C ASP A 140 24.83 -7.85 -8.33
N THR A 141 24.88 -7.80 -7.00
CA THR A 141 24.46 -8.93 -6.16
C THR A 141 23.02 -8.76 -5.78
N SER A 142 22.15 -9.54 -6.37
CA SER A 142 20.79 -9.74 -5.86
C SER A 142 20.91 -10.42 -4.48
N LEU A 143 20.71 -9.65 -3.43
CA LEU A 143 20.69 -10.18 -2.07
C LEU A 143 19.30 -10.74 -1.80
N ASP A 144 19.25 -11.96 -1.32
CA ASP A 144 18.05 -12.63 -0.83
C ASP A 144 18.22 -12.99 0.64
N TRP A 145 17.40 -12.38 1.49
CA TRP A 145 17.46 -12.54 2.93
C TRP A 145 16.18 -13.15 3.47
N THR A 146 16.33 -13.96 4.49
CA THR A 146 15.19 -14.35 5.31
C THR A 146 14.83 -13.23 6.32
N LYS A 147 13.62 -13.30 6.90
CA LYS A 147 13.26 -12.42 8.04
C LYS A 147 14.27 -12.52 9.19
N GLN A 148 14.88 -13.69 9.39
CA GLN A 148 15.88 -13.88 10.44
C GLN A 148 17.20 -13.17 10.12
N ASP A 149 17.63 -13.16 8.86
CA ASP A 149 18.83 -12.42 8.44
C ASP A 149 18.66 -10.92 8.68
N ILE A 150 17.48 -10.38 8.34
CA ILE A 150 17.14 -8.99 8.62
C ILE A 150 17.23 -8.71 10.12
N LEU A 151 16.56 -9.51 10.97
CA LEU A 151 16.62 -9.32 12.42
C LEU A 151 18.05 -9.36 12.95
N THR A 152 18.89 -10.26 12.41
CA THR A 152 20.28 -10.37 12.82
C THR A 152 21.08 -9.12 12.49
N ALA A 153 20.86 -8.53 11.30
CA ALA A 153 21.52 -7.28 10.90
C ALA A 153 21.18 -6.07 11.81
N TYR A 154 20.02 -6.11 12.46
CA TYR A 154 19.55 -5.05 13.36
C TYR A 154 19.76 -5.35 14.85
N GLN A 155 20.34 -6.50 15.22
CA GLN A 155 20.63 -6.82 16.62
C GLN A 155 21.82 -6.01 17.15
N LYS A 156 21.80 -5.72 18.46
CA LYS A 156 22.89 -4.99 19.13
C LYS A 156 24.23 -5.74 19.07
N ASP A 157 24.19 -7.08 19.17
CA ASP A 157 25.36 -7.95 19.12
C ASP A 157 25.45 -8.62 17.74
N ASN A 158 25.28 -7.82 16.71
CA ASN A 158 25.20 -8.24 15.32
C ASN A 158 26.49 -8.93 14.85
N THR A 159 26.37 -10.16 14.37
CA THR A 159 27.46 -10.97 13.82
C THR A 159 27.36 -11.15 12.31
N SER A 160 26.39 -10.51 11.65
CA SER A 160 26.13 -10.68 10.20
C SER A 160 27.19 -10.01 9.31
N GLY A 161 27.99 -9.09 9.86
CA GLY A 161 28.87 -8.21 9.07
C GLY A 161 28.18 -7.00 8.46
N TRP A 162 26.85 -6.85 8.67
CA TRP A 162 26.06 -5.73 8.19
C TRP A 162 25.76 -4.73 9.32
N THR A 163 25.72 -3.46 8.99
CA THR A 163 25.29 -2.40 9.93
C THR A 163 23.90 -1.95 9.56
N GLY A 164 22.91 -2.26 10.41
CA GLY A 164 21.53 -1.83 10.24
C GLY A 164 21.31 -0.38 10.67
N TYR A 165 20.79 0.46 9.79
CA TYR A 165 20.40 1.83 10.08
C TYR A 165 18.88 1.93 10.20
N ALA A 166 18.41 2.36 11.37
CA ALA A 166 17.00 2.47 11.69
C ALA A 166 16.50 3.91 11.57
N ALA A 167 15.27 4.08 11.13
CA ALA A 167 14.59 5.36 11.10
C ALA A 167 14.45 5.97 12.50
N ALA A 168 14.21 7.28 12.57
CA ALA A 168 13.99 7.99 13.84
C ALA A 168 12.83 7.37 14.63
N ALA A 169 12.90 7.47 15.95
CA ALA A 169 11.82 7.02 16.82
C ALA A 169 10.52 7.77 16.48
N GLY A 170 9.41 7.02 16.36
CA GLY A 170 8.10 7.57 16.01
C GLY A 170 7.82 7.69 14.52
N SER A 171 8.80 7.43 13.63
CA SER A 171 8.56 7.36 12.20
C SER A 171 7.68 6.14 11.85
N ASP A 172 6.94 6.22 10.74
CA ASP A 172 6.06 5.14 10.30
C ASP A 172 6.86 3.89 9.92
N SER A 173 7.96 4.02 9.17
CA SER A 173 8.78 2.88 8.79
C SER A 173 9.34 2.12 10.00
N ARG A 174 9.72 2.82 11.08
CA ARG A 174 10.16 2.18 12.32
C ARG A 174 9.00 1.48 13.05
N ARG A 175 7.83 2.08 13.09
CA ARG A 175 6.62 1.46 13.66
C ARG A 175 6.21 0.22 12.87
N ILE A 176 6.29 0.29 11.53
CA ILE A 176 6.04 -0.84 10.64
C ILE A 176 7.05 -1.96 10.87
N PHE A 177 8.34 -1.62 11.01
CA PHE A 177 9.37 -2.62 11.36
C PHE A 177 9.00 -3.34 12.67
N ALA A 178 8.66 -2.58 13.70
CA ALA A 178 8.27 -3.16 14.99
C ALA A 178 7.01 -4.05 14.88
N ALA A 179 6.03 -3.65 14.08
CA ALA A 179 4.81 -4.43 13.86
C ALA A 179 5.09 -5.73 13.09
N VAL A 180 5.92 -5.68 12.05
CA VAL A 180 6.24 -6.83 11.19
C VAL A 180 7.13 -7.86 11.90
N PHE A 181 8.09 -7.38 12.69
CA PHE A 181 9.10 -8.25 13.34
C PHE A 181 8.79 -8.53 14.82
N GLY A 182 7.78 -7.88 15.41
CA GLY A 182 7.44 -8.02 16.83
C GLY A 182 8.48 -7.41 17.79
N SER A 183 9.40 -6.62 17.26
CA SER A 183 10.46 -5.96 18.04
C SER A 183 10.90 -4.67 17.36
N ASP A 184 11.32 -3.68 18.16
CA ASP A 184 11.91 -2.46 17.63
C ASP A 184 13.26 -2.75 16.93
N ALA A 185 13.62 -1.96 15.92
CA ALA A 185 14.90 -2.03 15.25
C ALA A 185 16.00 -1.41 16.12
N PRO A 186 16.88 -2.21 16.74
CA PRO A 186 17.90 -1.67 17.68
C PRO A 186 19.16 -1.16 16.97
N GLY A 187 19.24 -1.22 15.65
CA GLY A 187 20.39 -0.78 14.86
C GLY A 187 20.78 0.68 15.10
N VAL A 188 21.70 1.22 14.33
CA VAL A 188 22.11 2.62 14.40
C VAL A 188 20.92 3.51 14.06
N THR A 189 20.41 4.25 15.04
CA THR A 189 19.26 5.15 14.82
C THR A 189 19.68 6.40 14.07
N MET A 190 19.07 6.63 12.93
CA MET A 190 19.21 7.87 12.17
C MET A 190 18.34 8.98 12.77
N GLN A 191 18.82 10.21 12.74
CA GLN A 191 18.09 11.40 13.22
C GLN A 191 17.30 12.07 12.07
N SER A 192 16.92 11.30 11.07
CA SER A 192 16.17 11.78 9.92
C SER A 192 14.73 11.27 9.94
N GLY A 193 13.83 12.05 9.37
CA GLY A 193 12.47 11.61 9.09
C GLY A 193 12.43 10.53 8.02
N GLU A 194 11.26 9.98 7.80
CA GLU A 194 10.98 8.87 6.86
C GLU A 194 11.49 9.15 5.45
N ASP A 195 11.19 10.36 4.93
CA ASP A 195 11.49 10.75 3.56
C ASP A 195 12.98 10.89 3.26
N THR A 196 13.81 10.96 4.29
CA THR A 196 15.25 11.17 4.18
C THR A 196 16.07 9.95 4.59
N LEU A 197 15.44 8.87 5.08
CA LEU A 197 16.15 7.70 5.59
C LEU A 197 17.08 7.12 4.52
N THR A 198 16.57 6.86 3.32
CA THR A 198 17.35 6.27 2.23
C THR A 198 18.47 7.19 1.72
N ALA A 199 18.30 8.51 1.81
CA ALA A 199 19.32 9.50 1.46
C ALA A 199 20.33 9.75 2.57
N ALA A 200 19.95 9.55 3.86
CA ALA A 200 20.80 9.79 5.00
C ALA A 200 21.62 8.57 5.44
N CYS A 201 21.18 7.37 5.08
CA CYS A 201 21.91 6.13 5.33
C CYS A 201 23.21 6.10 4.52
N PRO A 202 24.34 5.71 5.09
CA PRO A 202 25.56 5.47 4.31
C PRO A 202 25.33 4.35 3.29
N HIS A 203 25.51 4.65 2.01
CA HIS A 203 25.33 3.67 0.92
C HIS A 203 26.67 3.00 0.61
N THR A 204 27.29 2.35 1.62
CA THR A 204 28.53 1.64 1.49
C THR A 204 28.32 0.15 1.71
N THR A 205 29.14 -0.69 1.12
CA THR A 205 29.12 -2.13 1.33
C THR A 205 29.07 -2.48 2.82
N GLY A 206 28.19 -3.37 3.21
CA GLY A 206 27.98 -3.77 4.61
C GLY A 206 27.02 -2.86 5.39
N THR A 207 26.31 -1.94 4.73
CA THR A 207 25.24 -1.16 5.35
C THR A 207 23.87 -1.59 4.84
N VAL A 208 22.85 -1.54 5.69
CA VAL A 208 21.46 -1.80 5.33
C VAL A 208 20.56 -0.80 6.02
N CYS A 209 19.60 -0.27 5.27
CA CYS A 209 18.53 0.59 5.78
C CYS A 209 17.18 0.10 5.27
N TYR A 210 16.09 0.70 5.74
CA TYR A 210 14.74 0.37 5.30
C TYR A 210 13.89 1.62 5.13
N THR A 211 12.87 1.48 4.31
CA THR A 211 11.82 2.46 4.08
C THR A 211 10.53 1.71 3.69
N THR A 212 9.49 2.42 3.31
CA THR A 212 8.31 1.80 2.70
C THR A 212 8.39 1.81 1.19
N TRP A 213 7.72 0.86 0.54
CA TRP A 213 7.74 0.71 -0.92
C TRP A 213 7.19 1.95 -1.63
N LEU A 214 6.06 2.50 -1.15
CA LEU A 214 5.47 3.71 -1.72
C LEU A 214 6.37 4.94 -1.57
N SER A 215 7.07 5.06 -0.43
CA SER A 215 8.10 6.10 -0.27
C SER A 215 9.27 5.92 -1.25
N LEU A 216 9.70 4.67 -1.47
CA LEU A 216 10.77 4.37 -2.40
C LEU A 216 10.37 4.66 -3.85
N LEU A 217 9.15 4.31 -4.25
CA LEU A 217 8.62 4.64 -5.59
C LEU A 217 8.52 6.14 -5.82
N ARG A 218 8.10 6.90 -4.80
CA ARG A 218 8.01 8.36 -4.89
C ARG A 218 9.37 9.03 -5.00
N ASN A 219 10.33 8.62 -4.17
CA ASN A 219 11.61 9.31 -4.02
C ASN A 219 12.70 8.78 -4.97
N GLY A 220 12.47 7.61 -5.57
CA GLY A 220 13.47 6.87 -6.32
C GLY A 220 14.44 6.10 -5.42
N LYS A 221 14.99 5.01 -5.96
CA LYS A 221 16.03 4.23 -5.30
C LYS A 221 17.37 4.96 -5.40
N PRO A 222 18.13 5.14 -4.29
CA PRO A 222 19.50 5.67 -4.37
C PRO A 222 20.40 4.81 -5.28
N ASN A 223 21.28 5.45 -6.06
CA ASN A 223 22.08 4.77 -7.07
C ASN A 223 23.03 3.69 -6.49
N ASP A 224 23.57 3.97 -5.29
CA ASP A 224 24.55 3.07 -4.64
C ASP A 224 23.88 2.08 -3.69
N THR A 225 22.66 1.64 -4.02
CA THR A 225 21.91 0.67 -3.22
C THR A 225 21.26 -0.40 -4.08
N SER A 226 21.10 -1.58 -3.51
CA SER A 226 20.31 -2.67 -4.08
C SER A 226 19.14 -2.99 -3.15
N ILE A 227 17.98 -3.30 -3.73
CA ILE A 227 16.83 -3.78 -2.95
C ILE A 227 17.11 -5.23 -2.57
N ILE A 228 16.92 -5.56 -1.31
CA ILE A 228 17.05 -6.93 -0.79
C ILE A 228 15.75 -7.67 -1.06
N ALA A 229 15.82 -8.81 -1.76
CA ALA A 229 14.72 -9.76 -1.82
C ALA A 229 14.50 -10.39 -0.44
N VAL A 230 13.26 -10.71 -0.09
CA VAL A 230 12.94 -11.38 1.17
C VAL A 230 12.21 -12.69 0.88
N ASP A 231 12.80 -13.79 1.32
CA ASP A 231 12.31 -15.15 1.03
C ASP A 231 12.08 -15.38 -0.50
N GLY A 232 13.01 -14.88 -1.31
CA GLY A 232 13.00 -14.99 -2.78
C GLY A 232 12.07 -14.04 -3.50
N MET A 233 11.47 -13.04 -2.83
CA MET A 233 10.52 -12.10 -3.41
C MET A 233 11.03 -10.67 -3.33
N LEU A 234 10.84 -9.88 -4.39
CA LEU A 234 11.02 -8.43 -4.36
C LEU A 234 9.68 -7.72 -4.08
N PRO A 235 9.72 -6.51 -3.47
CA PRO A 235 8.52 -5.69 -3.35
C PRO A 235 7.97 -5.36 -4.75
N GLY A 236 6.66 -5.56 -4.94
CA GLY A 236 6.01 -5.32 -6.22
C GLY A 236 6.03 -6.51 -7.20
N ASP A 237 6.72 -7.61 -6.88
CA ASP A 237 6.60 -8.83 -7.67
C ASP A 237 5.15 -9.29 -7.71
N THR A 238 4.68 -9.60 -8.92
CA THR A 238 3.38 -10.25 -9.09
C THR A 238 3.47 -11.66 -8.53
N ALA A 239 2.57 -11.96 -7.60
CA ALA A 239 2.52 -13.27 -6.96
C ALA A 239 2.42 -14.39 -7.99
N GLU A 240 3.49 -15.17 -8.17
CA GLU A 240 3.33 -16.53 -8.68
C GLU A 240 2.47 -17.30 -7.68
N GLU A 241 1.55 -18.12 -8.18
CA GLU A 241 0.51 -18.83 -7.41
C GLU A 241 0.84 -19.02 -5.91
N GLY A 242 0.24 -18.15 -5.07
CA GLY A 242 0.30 -18.27 -3.60
C GLY A 242 1.51 -17.69 -2.89
N LYS A 243 2.42 -17.01 -3.59
CA LYS A 243 3.52 -16.27 -2.97
C LYS A 243 3.28 -14.76 -3.10
N SER A 244 3.44 -14.04 -2.02
CA SER A 244 3.44 -12.57 -2.00
C SER A 244 4.62 -12.10 -1.17
N TYR A 245 5.08 -10.88 -1.42
CA TYR A 245 6.14 -10.28 -0.60
C TYR A 245 5.75 -10.33 0.89
N PRO A 246 6.61 -10.87 1.77
CA PRO A 246 6.18 -11.26 3.12
C PRO A 246 6.13 -10.12 4.15
N LEU A 247 6.60 -8.90 3.80
CA LEU A 247 6.70 -7.78 4.72
C LEU A 247 5.71 -6.67 4.35
N THR A 248 4.43 -7.03 4.19
CA THR A 248 3.37 -6.09 3.85
C THR A 248 2.71 -5.48 5.08
N VAL A 249 2.17 -4.29 4.92
CA VAL A 249 1.42 -3.54 5.92
C VAL A 249 0.22 -2.86 5.29
N SER A 250 -0.94 -2.93 5.94
CA SER A 250 -2.14 -2.23 5.47
C SER A 250 -2.10 -0.74 5.79
N TYR A 251 -2.72 0.06 4.92
CA TYR A 251 -3.01 1.46 5.18
C TYR A 251 -4.50 1.74 5.05
N TYR A 252 -4.94 2.79 5.74
CA TYR A 252 -6.34 3.03 6.04
C TYR A 252 -6.76 4.43 5.63
N LEU A 253 -8.02 4.51 5.26
CA LEU A 253 -8.73 5.75 4.99
C LEU A 253 -9.74 6.00 6.10
N ALA A 254 -9.85 7.25 6.54
CA ALA A 254 -10.93 7.69 7.43
C ALA A 254 -11.43 9.07 7.04
N VAL A 255 -12.63 9.38 7.47
CA VAL A 255 -13.29 10.66 7.25
C VAL A 255 -13.80 11.20 8.59
N ARG A 256 -13.70 12.51 8.80
CA ARG A 256 -14.26 13.13 10.02
C ARG A 256 -15.78 12.96 10.08
N PRO A 257 -16.34 12.84 11.29
CA PRO A 257 -17.78 12.69 11.46
C PRO A 257 -18.56 13.97 11.11
N GLY A 258 -19.88 13.82 10.92
CA GLY A 258 -20.81 14.94 10.76
C GLY A 258 -20.92 15.52 9.36
N LEU A 259 -20.24 14.95 8.36
CA LEU A 259 -20.38 15.35 6.95
C LEU A 259 -21.67 14.78 6.34
N GLU A 260 -22.29 15.55 5.44
CA GLU A 260 -23.45 15.10 4.68
C GLU A 260 -23.05 14.06 3.62
N GLN A 261 -24.04 13.27 3.16
CA GLN A 261 -23.78 12.19 2.18
C GLN A 261 -23.30 12.69 0.81
N ASN A 262 -23.63 13.90 0.45
CA ASN A 262 -23.24 14.57 -0.80
C ASN A 262 -22.03 15.51 -0.65
N ASP A 263 -21.46 15.58 0.55
CA ASP A 263 -20.23 16.33 0.80
C ASP A 263 -19.07 15.77 -0.06
N PRO A 264 -18.27 16.62 -0.72
CA PRO A 264 -17.13 16.19 -1.53
C PRO A 264 -16.17 15.24 -0.82
N ALA A 265 -15.88 15.46 0.47
CA ALA A 265 -15.06 14.57 1.29
C ALA A 265 -15.71 13.19 1.45
N MET A 266 -17.03 13.12 1.67
CA MET A 266 -17.77 11.85 1.75
C MET A 266 -17.84 11.13 0.41
N LEU A 267 -17.97 11.85 -0.71
CA LEU A 267 -17.96 11.28 -2.05
C LEU A 267 -16.58 10.66 -2.34
N PHE A 268 -15.50 11.37 -2.04
CA PHE A 268 -14.12 10.90 -2.17
C PHE A 268 -13.87 9.67 -1.28
N TYR A 269 -14.21 9.76 0.01
CA TYR A 269 -14.05 8.67 0.98
C TYR A 269 -14.78 7.39 0.52
N ARG A 270 -16.04 7.50 0.11
CA ARG A 270 -16.83 6.33 -0.34
C ARG A 270 -16.29 5.71 -1.62
N TRP A 271 -15.84 6.55 -2.57
CA TRP A 271 -15.23 6.03 -3.78
C TRP A 271 -13.94 5.28 -3.48
N LEU A 272 -12.99 5.92 -2.78
CA LEU A 272 -11.69 5.30 -2.51
C LEU A 272 -11.82 4.07 -1.59
N GLY A 273 -12.77 4.09 -0.64
CA GLY A 273 -13.08 2.96 0.23
C GLY A 273 -13.88 1.83 -0.42
N SER A 274 -14.40 2.01 -1.64
CA SER A 274 -15.10 0.97 -2.39
C SER A 274 -14.13 -0.05 -3.01
N ASP A 275 -14.66 -1.23 -3.39
CA ASP A 275 -13.84 -2.25 -4.09
C ASP A 275 -13.21 -1.70 -5.37
N ALA A 276 -13.96 -0.89 -6.13
CA ALA A 276 -13.47 -0.27 -7.35
C ALA A 276 -12.36 0.75 -7.10
N GLY A 277 -12.49 1.59 -6.07
CA GLY A 277 -11.46 2.56 -5.68
C GLY A 277 -10.18 1.86 -5.21
N ARG A 278 -10.32 0.82 -4.39
CA ARG A 278 -9.19 0.02 -3.92
C ARG A 278 -8.47 -0.70 -5.05
N THR A 279 -9.20 -1.35 -5.96
CA THR A 279 -8.62 -2.03 -7.13
C THR A 279 -7.88 -1.02 -8.01
N TRP A 280 -8.52 0.12 -8.31
CA TRP A 280 -7.89 1.17 -9.09
C TRP A 280 -6.60 1.68 -8.42
N LEU A 281 -6.62 1.95 -7.10
CA LEU A 281 -5.44 2.44 -6.38
C LEU A 281 -4.30 1.42 -6.40
N ALA A 282 -4.60 0.14 -6.18
CA ALA A 282 -3.62 -0.93 -6.24
C ALA A 282 -2.93 -1.01 -7.61
N GLU A 283 -3.67 -0.83 -8.71
CA GLU A 283 -3.11 -0.79 -10.07
C GLU A 283 -2.31 0.49 -10.33
N ALA A 284 -2.79 1.64 -9.83
CA ALA A 284 -2.16 2.95 -10.05
C ALA A 284 -0.82 3.14 -9.36
N VAL A 285 -0.59 2.47 -8.22
CA VAL A 285 0.68 2.55 -7.46
C VAL A 285 1.73 1.55 -7.92
N LEU A 286 1.39 0.61 -8.82
CA LEU A 286 2.38 -0.28 -9.41
C LEU A 286 3.28 0.51 -10.37
N PRO A 287 4.60 0.23 -10.40
CA PRO A 287 5.42 0.79 -11.45
C PRO A 287 4.89 0.33 -12.81
N PRO A 288 4.93 1.18 -13.86
CA PRO A 288 4.60 0.72 -15.20
C PRO A 288 5.47 -0.49 -15.52
N ALA A 289 4.85 -1.53 -16.07
CA ALA A 289 5.60 -2.70 -16.55
C ALA A 289 6.74 -2.18 -17.42
N ALA A 290 7.98 -2.63 -17.16
CA ALA A 290 9.11 -2.25 -17.99
C ALA A 290 8.72 -2.58 -19.43
N GLU A 291 8.61 -1.56 -20.29
CA GLU A 291 8.48 -1.78 -21.72
C GLU A 291 9.73 -2.59 -22.10
N GLU A 292 9.51 -3.84 -22.54
CA GLU A 292 10.55 -4.62 -23.18
C GLU A 292 11.04 -3.75 -24.34
N THR A 293 12.13 -3.05 -24.15
CA THR A 293 12.84 -2.39 -25.24
C THR A 293 13.28 -3.53 -26.14
N GLY A 294 12.42 -3.83 -27.12
CA GLY A 294 12.74 -4.71 -28.22
C GLY A 294 13.90 -4.07 -28.98
N GLU A 295 15.10 -4.37 -28.55
CA GLU A 295 16.31 -4.18 -29.32
C GLU A 295 16.22 -5.15 -30.49
N SER A 296 15.58 -4.69 -31.56
CA SER A 296 15.63 -5.37 -32.85
C SER A 296 17.05 -5.26 -33.33
N ASP A 297 17.85 -6.30 -33.08
CA ASP A 297 19.08 -6.58 -33.80
C ASP A 297 18.77 -6.74 -35.31
N ASP A 298 18.66 -5.61 -36.01
CA ASP A 298 18.78 -5.56 -37.48
C ASP A 298 20.24 -5.33 -37.85
N MET A 299 21.07 -6.32 -37.55
CA MET A 299 22.41 -6.46 -38.12
C MET A 299 22.37 -7.57 -39.16
N SER A 300 21.74 -7.33 -40.32
CA SER A 300 22.01 -8.16 -41.47
C SER A 300 22.13 -7.30 -42.73
N GLN A 301 23.28 -7.43 -43.34
CA GLN A 301 23.64 -7.22 -44.74
C GLN A 301 24.16 -5.82 -45.17
N ALA A 302 25.47 -5.73 -45.18
CA ALA A 302 26.15 -5.09 -46.28
C ALA A 302 27.31 -6.01 -46.72
N SER A 303 27.09 -6.63 -47.85
CA SER A 303 28.12 -7.33 -48.67
C SER A 303 29.07 -6.36 -49.34
#